data_3b759b2f9856db428e77546b2f1240b6
#
_entry.id   3b759b2f9856db428e77546b2f1240b6
#
_cell.length_a   1.000
_cell.length_b   1.000
_cell.length_c   1.000
_cell.angle_alpha   90.00
_cell.angle_beta   90.00
_cell.angle_gamma   90.00
#
_symmetry.space_group_name_H-M   'P 1'
#
loop_
_entity.id
_entity.type
_entity.pdbx_description
1 polymer ?
#
loop_
_entity_poly.entity_id
_entity_poly.type
_entity_poly.pdbx_seq_one_letter_code
_entity_poly.pdbx_strand_id
1 'polypeptide(L)'
;GVGKTELSKTLAEAMFGSENSLIRVDMSEYMEKHTVSKFIGSPPGYVGFEEGGQLTEKIRKHPYSVILFDEIEKAHPDVFNIMLQILDDGILTDAQGRRVDFKNTVIIMTSNLGAKEILGNVSSKLGFSSGGDDKNLSEHEKIKKKVMDEVKRVFKPEFLNRIDDIIVFDRLSED
;
A
#
# COMPACT_ATOMS: atom_id res chain seq x y z
N GLY A 1 0.21 1.97 -10.34
CA GLY A 1 0.56 2.56 -11.61
C GLY A 1 1.77 3.48 -11.56
N VAL A 2 2.17 3.94 -12.72
CA VAL A 2 3.36 4.78 -12.89
C VAL A 2 3.26 6.08 -12.08
N GLY A 3 2.08 6.71 -12.05
CA GLY A 3 1.85 7.95 -11.31
C GLY A 3 2.04 7.81 -9.81
N LYS A 4 1.65 6.67 -9.23
CA LYS A 4 1.79 6.40 -7.80
C LYS A 4 3.25 6.25 -7.40
N THR A 5 4.07 5.61 -8.23
CA THR A 5 5.51 5.47 -8.02
C THR A 5 6.20 6.82 -8.10
N GLU A 6 5.86 7.65 -9.08
CA GLU A 6 6.42 9.00 -9.22
C GLU A 6 6.05 9.90 -8.04
N LEU A 7 4.82 9.81 -7.54
CA LEU A 7 4.39 10.53 -6.35
C LEU A 7 5.22 10.10 -5.14
N SER A 8 5.46 8.81 -4.98
CA SER A 8 6.25 8.27 -3.88
C SER A 8 7.70 8.72 -3.93
N LYS A 9 8.31 8.76 -5.13
CA LYS A 9 9.66 9.28 -5.34
C LYS A 9 9.75 10.77 -4.99
N THR A 10 8.77 11.55 -5.43
CA THR A 10 8.70 12.98 -5.14
C THR A 10 8.59 13.22 -3.64
N LEU A 11 7.77 12.44 -2.96
CA LEU A 11 7.61 12.52 -1.51
C LEU A 11 8.90 12.16 -0.79
N ALA A 12 9.59 11.10 -1.22
CA ALA A 12 10.87 10.69 -0.64
C ALA A 12 11.92 11.79 -0.77
N GLU A 13 12.00 12.42 -1.94
CA GLU A 13 12.90 13.54 -2.18
C GLU A 13 12.55 14.75 -1.30
N ALA A 14 11.26 15.10 -1.21
CA ALA A 14 10.80 16.23 -0.42
C ALA A 14 11.02 16.06 1.07
N MET A 15 10.78 14.86 1.60
CA MET A 15 10.88 14.58 3.04
C MET A 15 12.29 14.23 3.50
N PHE A 16 13.04 13.47 2.70
CA PHE A 16 14.32 12.90 3.11
C PHE A 16 15.48 13.28 2.22
N GLY A 17 15.25 14.16 1.25
CA GLY A 17 16.29 14.76 0.41
C GLY A 17 16.81 13.88 -0.72
N SER A 18 16.23 12.70 -0.95
CA SER A 18 16.68 11.80 -2.01
C SER A 18 15.59 10.84 -2.46
N GLU A 19 15.50 10.62 -3.79
CA GLU A 19 14.66 9.55 -4.35
C GLU A 19 15.10 8.16 -3.86
N ASN A 20 16.36 8.01 -3.47
CA ASN A 20 16.91 6.76 -2.95
C ASN A 20 16.36 6.40 -1.56
N SER A 21 15.64 7.33 -0.92
CA SER A 21 14.93 7.07 0.34
C SER A 21 13.59 6.34 0.11
N LEU A 22 13.27 5.98 -1.11
CA LEU A 22 12.08 5.18 -1.44
C LEU A 22 12.42 3.69 -1.43
N ILE A 23 11.66 2.93 -0.66
CA ILE A 23 11.69 1.46 -0.66
C ILE A 23 10.38 0.99 -1.27
N ARG A 24 10.45 0.33 -2.41
CA ARG A 24 9.27 -0.22 -3.08
C ARG A 24 9.14 -1.71 -2.79
N VAL A 25 7.95 -2.12 -2.36
CA VAL A 25 7.62 -3.52 -2.09
C VAL A 25 6.37 -3.88 -2.89
N ASP A 26 6.53 -4.74 -3.89
CA ASP A 26 5.43 -5.22 -4.71
C ASP A 26 4.82 -6.46 -4.05
N MET A 27 3.58 -6.34 -3.59
CA MET A 27 2.90 -7.43 -2.88
C MET A 27 2.54 -8.62 -3.77
N SER A 28 2.60 -8.48 -5.10
CA SER A 28 2.44 -9.62 -6.00
C SER A 28 3.56 -10.65 -5.84
N GLU A 29 4.70 -10.26 -5.30
CA GLU A 29 5.81 -11.17 -4.97
C GLU A 29 5.65 -11.86 -3.61
N TYR A 30 4.63 -11.49 -2.83
CA TYR A 30 4.39 -11.97 -1.46
C TYR A 30 3.00 -12.60 -1.32
N MET A 31 2.58 -13.34 -2.34
CA MET A 31 1.27 -13.99 -2.37
C MET A 31 1.25 -15.34 -1.65
N GLU A 32 2.40 -15.95 -1.44
CA GLU A 32 2.52 -17.27 -0.83
C GLU A 32 3.06 -17.18 0.59
N LYS A 33 2.68 -18.14 1.43
CA LYS A 33 3.03 -18.15 2.85
C LYS A 33 4.54 -18.11 3.10
N HIS A 34 5.33 -18.83 2.30
CA HIS A 34 6.79 -18.89 2.47
C HIS A 34 7.48 -17.54 2.21
N THR A 35 6.79 -16.60 1.56
CA THR A 35 7.37 -15.28 1.27
C THR A 35 7.50 -14.38 2.49
N VAL A 36 6.89 -14.75 3.62
CA VAL A 36 7.10 -14.04 4.89
C VAL A 36 8.58 -13.94 5.24
N SER A 37 9.35 -15.00 4.98
CA SER A 37 10.79 -15.02 5.25
C SER A 37 11.57 -13.99 4.43
N LYS A 38 11.06 -13.57 3.29
CA LYS A 38 11.67 -12.47 2.52
C LYS A 38 11.51 -11.13 3.22
N PHE A 39 10.43 -10.95 3.98
CA PHE A 39 10.17 -9.72 4.72
C PHE A 39 11.05 -9.57 5.94
N ILE A 40 11.01 -10.56 6.82
CA ILE A 40 11.60 -10.50 8.16
C ILE A 40 12.84 -11.37 8.33
N GLY A 41 13.16 -12.21 7.34
CA GLY A 41 14.27 -13.14 7.39
C GLY A 41 13.83 -14.56 7.71
N SER A 42 14.77 -15.49 7.56
CA SER A 42 14.57 -16.90 7.88
C SER A 42 14.98 -17.22 9.31
N PRO A 43 14.33 -18.19 9.96
CA PRO A 43 14.74 -18.63 11.29
C PRO A 43 16.14 -19.24 11.31
N PRO A 44 16.80 -19.32 12.47
CA PRO A 44 18.09 -19.99 12.59
C PRO A 44 18.06 -21.41 12.05
N GLY A 45 19.09 -21.77 11.28
CA GLY A 45 19.22 -23.06 10.64
C GLY A 45 18.54 -23.19 9.27
N TYR A 46 17.84 -22.18 8.82
CA TYR A 46 17.25 -22.15 7.49
C TYR A 46 18.06 -21.29 6.52
N VAL A 47 17.92 -21.57 5.22
CA VAL A 47 18.59 -20.81 4.16
C VAL A 47 18.13 -19.34 4.23
N GLY A 48 19.07 -18.42 4.14
CA GLY A 48 18.79 -16.97 4.18
C GLY A 48 18.83 -16.36 5.57
N PHE A 49 19.08 -17.15 6.62
CA PHE A 49 19.15 -16.63 8.00
C PHE A 49 20.18 -15.52 8.16
N GLU A 50 21.39 -15.70 7.60
CA GLU A 50 22.48 -14.74 7.72
C GLU A 50 22.20 -13.44 6.95
N GLU A 51 21.45 -13.52 5.86
CA GLU A 51 21.14 -12.39 5.00
C GLU A 51 20.07 -11.46 5.60
N GLY A 52 19.23 -12.01 6.47
CA GLY A 52 18.10 -11.29 7.05
C GLY A 52 16.95 -11.07 6.09
N GLY A 53 15.94 -10.34 6.54
CA GLY A 53 14.77 -10.00 5.74
C GLY A 53 15.05 -8.80 4.83
N GLN A 54 14.51 -8.84 3.62
CA GLN A 54 14.72 -7.76 2.64
C GLN A 54 14.21 -6.42 3.15
N LEU A 55 13.00 -6.39 3.71
CA LEU A 55 12.43 -5.16 4.23
C LEU A 55 13.09 -4.73 5.54
N THR A 56 13.23 -5.65 6.50
CA THR A 56 13.77 -5.32 7.81
C THR A 56 15.22 -4.84 7.74
N GLU A 57 16.04 -5.43 6.86
CA GLU A 57 17.43 -4.99 6.66
C GLU A 57 17.49 -3.60 6.04
N LYS A 58 16.65 -3.31 5.06
CA LYS A 58 16.63 -1.99 4.42
C LYS A 58 16.23 -0.89 5.41
N ILE A 59 15.24 -1.14 6.26
CA ILE A 59 14.81 -0.16 7.25
C ILE A 59 15.83 -0.02 8.37
N ARG A 60 16.47 -1.11 8.78
CA ARG A 60 17.51 -1.05 9.79
C ARG A 60 18.69 -0.18 9.34
N LYS A 61 19.05 -0.24 8.06
CA LYS A 61 20.11 0.57 7.46
C LYS A 61 19.67 1.99 7.13
N HIS A 62 18.40 2.17 6.77
CA HIS A 62 17.83 3.45 6.32
C HIS A 62 16.50 3.71 7.02
N PRO A 63 16.54 4.13 8.31
CA PRO A 63 15.30 4.29 9.09
C PRO A 63 14.42 5.46 8.66
N TYR A 64 14.98 6.43 7.92
CA TYR A 64 14.24 7.56 7.38
C TYR A 64 13.94 7.29 5.90
N SER A 65 12.84 6.61 5.63
CA SER A 65 12.48 6.17 4.29
C SER A 65 10.98 6.29 4.05
N VAL A 66 10.62 6.39 2.79
CA VAL A 66 9.24 6.19 2.33
C VAL A 66 9.14 4.74 1.86
N ILE A 67 8.17 4.00 2.39
CA ILE A 67 7.91 2.62 1.99
C ILE A 67 6.64 2.60 1.14
N LEU A 68 6.75 2.14 -0.09
CA LEU A 68 5.61 1.94 -0.97
C LEU A 68 5.27 0.45 -1.04
N PHE A 69 4.14 0.08 -0.44
CA PHE A 69 3.57 -1.26 -0.58
C PHE A 69 2.58 -1.23 -1.74
N ASP A 70 2.97 -1.81 -2.86
CA ASP A 70 2.17 -1.80 -4.09
C ASP A 70 1.31 -3.06 -4.16
N GLU A 71 0.06 -2.90 -4.59
CA GLU A 71 -0.92 -3.98 -4.78
C GLU A 71 -1.17 -4.78 -3.49
N ILE A 72 -1.54 -4.08 -2.41
CA ILE A 72 -1.70 -4.71 -1.08
C ILE A 72 -2.76 -5.80 -1.03
N GLU A 73 -3.76 -5.77 -1.91
CA GLU A 73 -4.80 -6.81 -1.98
C GLU A 73 -4.26 -8.18 -2.37
N LYS A 74 -3.06 -8.24 -2.95
CA LYS A 74 -2.42 -9.49 -3.36
C LYS A 74 -1.60 -10.16 -2.26
N ALA A 75 -1.31 -9.45 -1.17
CA ALA A 75 -0.48 -9.98 -0.09
C ALA A 75 -1.12 -11.21 0.57
N HIS A 76 -0.29 -12.22 0.87
CA HIS A 76 -0.74 -13.34 1.69
C HIS A 76 -1.19 -12.81 3.06
N PRO A 77 -2.21 -13.43 3.70
CA PRO A 77 -2.69 -12.97 5.02
C PRO A 77 -1.60 -12.83 6.08
N ASP A 78 -0.61 -13.71 6.09
CA ASP A 78 0.49 -13.66 7.05
C ASP A 78 1.39 -12.43 6.81
N VAL A 79 1.63 -12.07 5.55
CA VAL A 79 2.36 -10.86 5.18
C VAL A 79 1.53 -9.63 5.55
N PHE A 80 0.24 -9.69 5.32
CA PHE A 80 -0.68 -8.62 5.68
C PHE A 80 -0.68 -8.35 7.19
N ASN A 81 -0.62 -9.41 8.00
CA ASN A 81 -0.53 -9.29 9.46
C ASN A 81 0.76 -8.59 9.91
N ILE A 82 1.86 -8.80 9.20
CA ILE A 82 3.12 -8.09 9.44
C ILE A 82 2.93 -6.59 9.17
N MET A 83 2.25 -6.24 8.09
CA MET A 83 1.93 -4.84 7.79
C MET A 83 1.07 -4.21 8.89
N LEU A 84 0.09 -4.93 9.40
CA LEU A 84 -0.73 -4.47 10.52
C LEU A 84 0.12 -4.19 11.76
N GLN A 85 1.06 -5.07 12.07
CA GLN A 85 1.95 -4.90 13.21
C GLN A 85 2.82 -3.64 13.06
N ILE A 86 3.34 -3.39 11.86
CA ILE A 86 4.10 -2.17 11.56
C ILE A 86 3.24 -0.93 11.81
N LEU A 87 1.99 -0.94 11.34
CA LEU A 87 1.08 0.20 11.50
C LEU A 87 0.67 0.42 12.96
N ASP A 88 0.51 -0.65 13.72
CA ASP A 88 0.10 -0.59 15.13
C ASP A 88 1.23 -0.16 16.06
N ASP A 89 2.32 -0.89 15.99
CA ASP A 89 3.39 -0.79 16.98
C ASP A 89 4.54 0.11 16.50
N GLY A 90 4.66 0.30 15.18
CA GLY A 90 5.79 0.99 14.60
C GLY A 90 7.11 0.24 14.77
N ILE A 91 7.05 -0.99 15.26
CA ILE A 91 8.21 -1.84 15.52
C ILE A 91 7.90 -3.25 15.04
N LEU A 92 8.85 -3.86 14.36
CA LEU A 92 8.76 -5.23 13.89
C LEU A 92 10.00 -5.99 14.36
N THR A 93 9.80 -7.16 14.96
CA THR A 93 10.92 -8.04 15.34
C THR A 93 11.24 -8.94 14.16
N ASP A 94 12.50 -8.93 13.71
CA ASP A 94 12.93 -9.80 12.62
C ASP A 94 13.16 -11.24 13.10
N ALA A 95 13.48 -12.14 12.17
CA ALA A 95 13.70 -13.55 12.50
C ALA A 95 14.96 -13.80 13.34
N GLN A 96 15.85 -12.82 13.42
CA GLN A 96 17.04 -12.87 14.28
C GLN A 96 16.80 -12.30 15.67
N GLY A 97 15.56 -11.90 15.98
CA GLY A 97 15.18 -11.33 17.26
C GLY A 97 15.48 -9.84 17.42
N ARG A 98 15.90 -9.16 16.34
CA ARG A 98 16.20 -7.74 16.40
C ARG A 98 14.94 -6.92 16.19
N ARG A 99 14.81 -5.84 16.96
CA ARG A 99 13.70 -4.90 16.81
C ARG A 99 14.04 -3.87 15.73
N VAL A 100 13.17 -3.75 14.75
CA VAL A 100 13.34 -2.82 13.64
C VAL A 100 12.29 -1.71 13.78
N ASP A 101 12.74 -0.47 13.82
CA ASP A 101 11.88 0.70 14.05
C ASP A 101 11.40 1.29 12.74
N PHE A 102 10.08 1.39 12.57
CA PHE A 102 9.41 1.99 11.42
C PHE A 102 8.81 3.36 11.72
N LYS A 103 9.02 3.90 12.92
CA LYS A 103 8.36 5.15 13.36
C LYS A 103 8.78 6.37 12.56
N ASN A 104 9.95 6.35 11.96
CA ASN A 104 10.47 7.44 11.15
C ASN A 104 10.24 7.24 9.66
N THR A 105 9.44 6.24 9.28
CA THR A 105 9.08 5.98 7.89
C THR A 105 7.73 6.57 7.56
N VAL A 106 7.53 6.87 6.28
CA VAL A 106 6.21 7.18 5.72
C VAL A 106 5.76 5.96 4.92
N ILE A 107 4.59 5.44 5.22
CA ILE A 107 4.08 4.24 4.57
C ILE A 107 2.97 4.62 3.60
N ILE A 108 3.17 4.27 2.34
CA ILE A 108 2.20 4.44 1.27
C ILE A 108 1.77 3.05 0.80
N MET A 109 0.47 2.84 0.71
CA MET A 109 -0.08 1.58 0.23
C MET A 109 -0.95 1.86 -0.98
N THR A 110 -0.83 1.04 -2.01
CA THR A 110 -1.64 1.15 -3.21
C THR A 110 -2.48 -0.11 -3.42
N SER A 111 -3.63 0.05 -4.05
CA SER A 111 -4.52 -1.05 -4.37
C SER A 111 -5.24 -0.76 -5.68
N ASN A 112 -5.49 -1.81 -6.47
CA ASN A 112 -6.31 -1.74 -7.66
C ASN A 112 -7.79 -2.05 -7.39
N LEU A 113 -8.16 -2.19 -6.10
CA LEU A 113 -9.56 -2.39 -5.74
C LEU A 113 -10.41 -1.20 -6.22
N GLY A 114 -11.56 -1.48 -6.78
CA GLY A 114 -12.45 -0.48 -7.32
C GLY A 114 -12.15 -0.06 -8.77
N ALA A 115 -11.09 -0.59 -9.38
CA ALA A 115 -10.77 -0.28 -10.78
C ALA A 115 -11.91 -0.63 -11.73
N LYS A 116 -12.64 -1.71 -11.47
CA LYS A 116 -13.82 -2.11 -12.24
C LYS A 116 -14.95 -1.09 -12.12
N GLU A 117 -15.14 -0.51 -10.93
CA GLU A 117 -16.16 0.50 -10.69
C GLU A 117 -15.86 1.79 -11.46
N ILE A 118 -14.59 2.20 -11.48
CA ILE A 118 -14.15 3.36 -12.25
C ILE A 118 -14.35 3.14 -13.75
N LEU A 119 -13.99 1.96 -14.27
CA LEU A 119 -14.16 1.58 -15.67
C LEU A 119 -15.65 1.43 -16.03
N GLY A 120 -16.45 0.86 -15.13
CA GLY A 120 -17.89 0.71 -15.30
C GLY A 120 -18.61 2.05 -15.43
N ASN A 121 -18.21 3.06 -14.67
CA ASN A 121 -18.76 4.39 -14.77
C ASN A 121 -18.41 5.12 -16.08
N VAL A 122 -17.19 4.87 -16.61
CA VAL A 122 -16.81 5.42 -17.92
C VAL A 122 -17.67 4.83 -19.03
N SER A 123 -17.97 3.53 -18.99
CA SER A 123 -18.82 2.90 -20.00
C SER A 123 -20.30 3.27 -19.85
N SER A 124 -20.79 3.57 -18.66
CA SER A 124 -22.17 4.02 -18.45
C SER A 124 -22.38 5.48 -18.86
N LYS A 125 -21.36 6.30 -18.90
CA LYS A 125 -21.45 7.67 -19.42
C LYS A 125 -21.70 7.75 -20.94
N LEU A 126 -21.43 6.68 -21.67
CA LEU A 126 -21.70 6.61 -23.10
C LEU A 126 -23.15 6.26 -23.44
N GLY A 127 -23.96 5.91 -22.44
CA GLY A 127 -25.36 5.57 -22.57
C GLY A 127 -26.29 6.44 -21.73
N PHE A 128 -26.82 7.50 -22.34
CA PHE A 128 -27.94 8.30 -21.85
C PHE A 128 -27.81 9.02 -20.49
N SER A 129 -27.45 10.28 -20.58
CA SER A 129 -27.71 11.25 -19.53
C SER A 129 -29.15 11.78 -19.67
N SER A 130 -30.02 11.43 -18.78
CA SER A 130 -31.28 12.17 -18.63
C SER A 130 -31.38 12.68 -17.19
N GLY A 131 -31.19 13.97 -17.07
CA GLY A 131 -31.84 14.81 -16.10
C GLY A 131 -31.18 14.99 -14.73
N GLY A 132 -30.88 16.22 -14.36
CA GLY A 132 -30.88 16.72 -13.02
C GLY A 132 -29.58 17.31 -12.46
N ASP A 133 -29.69 18.50 -11.95
CA ASP A 133 -28.62 19.42 -11.53
C ASP A 133 -27.80 19.06 -10.26
N ASP A 134 -28.06 17.92 -9.65
CA ASP A 134 -27.31 17.45 -8.47
C ASP A 134 -26.05 16.66 -8.80
N LYS A 135 -25.55 16.76 -10.03
CA LYS A 135 -24.69 15.72 -10.60
C LYS A 135 -23.18 16.02 -10.62
N ASN A 136 -22.75 17.26 -10.42
CA ASN A 136 -21.33 17.59 -10.56
C ASN A 136 -20.47 17.28 -9.33
N LEU A 137 -21.04 17.35 -8.13
CA LEU A 137 -20.42 16.85 -6.91
C LEU A 137 -20.50 15.34 -6.81
N SER A 138 -21.42 14.74 -7.55
CA SER A 138 -21.87 13.40 -7.27
C SER A 138 -21.10 12.30 -7.99
N GLU A 139 -20.41 12.57 -9.12
CA GLU A 139 -19.73 11.49 -9.86
C GLU A 139 -18.44 11.05 -9.20
N HIS A 140 -17.58 12.01 -8.83
CA HIS A 140 -16.34 11.69 -8.11
C HIS A 140 -16.67 11.11 -6.73
N GLU A 141 -17.63 11.67 -6.03
CA GLU A 141 -18.06 11.18 -4.73
C GLU A 141 -18.72 9.80 -4.82
N LYS A 142 -19.50 9.53 -5.86
CA LYS A 142 -20.08 8.21 -6.11
C LYS A 142 -19.02 7.16 -6.40
N ILE A 143 -18.03 7.51 -7.23
CA ILE A 143 -16.89 6.63 -7.52
C ILE A 143 -16.11 6.36 -6.24
N LYS A 144 -15.80 7.39 -5.48
CA LYS A 144 -15.10 7.27 -4.20
C LYS A 144 -15.86 6.38 -3.24
N LYS A 145 -17.18 6.55 -3.13
CA LYS A 145 -18.03 5.72 -2.28
C LYS A 145 -18.01 4.26 -2.70
N LYS A 146 -18.15 3.97 -4.00
CA LYS A 146 -18.10 2.60 -4.50
C LYS A 146 -16.76 1.95 -4.26
N VAL A 147 -15.66 2.68 -4.50
CA VAL A 147 -14.31 2.19 -4.23
C VAL A 147 -14.14 1.93 -2.74
N MET A 148 -14.60 2.83 -1.88
CA MET A 148 -14.52 2.65 -0.43
C MET A 148 -15.36 1.46 0.06
N ASP A 149 -16.53 1.22 -0.52
CA ASP A 149 -17.35 0.06 -0.20
C ASP A 149 -16.63 -1.25 -0.56
N GLU A 150 -15.92 -1.28 -1.70
CA GLU A 150 -15.09 -2.41 -2.11
C GLU A 150 -13.93 -2.63 -1.16
N VAL A 151 -13.24 -1.56 -0.79
CA VAL A 151 -12.13 -1.59 0.17
C VAL A 151 -12.60 -2.14 1.52
N LYS A 152 -13.76 -1.70 2.00
CA LYS A 152 -14.34 -2.17 3.26
C LYS A 152 -14.76 -3.64 3.22
N ARG A 153 -15.07 -4.19 2.04
CA ARG A 153 -15.37 -5.61 1.90
C ARG A 153 -14.12 -6.48 1.96
N VAL A 154 -13.02 -6.00 1.41
CA VAL A 154 -11.77 -6.77 1.29
C VAL A 154 -10.89 -6.62 2.53
N PHE A 155 -10.80 -5.41 3.08
CA PHE A 155 -9.94 -5.12 4.23
C PHE A 155 -10.75 -5.00 5.51
N LYS A 156 -10.24 -5.60 6.58
CA LYS A 156 -10.88 -5.55 7.90
C LYS A 156 -10.90 -4.11 8.43
N PRO A 157 -11.94 -3.75 9.22
CA PRO A 157 -12.01 -2.42 9.83
C PRO A 157 -10.79 -2.08 10.68
N GLU A 158 -10.18 -3.05 11.34
CA GLU A 158 -8.97 -2.87 12.13
C GLU A 158 -7.82 -2.31 11.30
N PHE A 159 -7.66 -2.81 10.08
CA PHE A 159 -6.64 -2.30 9.15
C PHE A 159 -6.96 -0.88 8.69
N LEU A 160 -8.21 -0.65 8.28
CA LEU A 160 -8.62 0.65 7.75
C LEU A 160 -8.53 1.77 8.80
N ASN A 161 -8.78 1.44 10.06
CA ASN A 161 -8.71 2.41 11.16
C ASN A 161 -7.28 2.89 11.45
N ARG A 162 -6.28 2.20 10.94
CA ARG A 162 -4.87 2.58 11.14
C ARG A 162 -4.30 3.40 9.98
N ILE A 163 -5.08 3.59 8.95
CA ILE A 163 -4.69 4.41 7.80
C ILE A 163 -5.10 5.85 8.09
N ASP A 164 -4.15 6.78 8.00
CA ASP A 164 -4.38 8.19 8.30
C ASP A 164 -5.25 8.86 7.23
N ASP A 165 -5.03 8.49 5.95
CA ASP A 165 -5.78 9.08 4.85
C ASP A 165 -5.87 8.11 3.68
N ILE A 166 -7.01 8.11 2.99
CA ILE A 166 -7.24 7.29 1.80
C ILE A 166 -7.57 8.21 0.64
N ILE A 167 -6.75 8.13 -0.40
CA ILE A 167 -6.91 8.91 -1.62
C ILE A 167 -7.30 7.98 -2.77
N VAL A 168 -8.40 8.32 -3.45
CA VAL A 168 -8.85 7.60 -4.64
C VAL A 168 -8.40 8.40 -5.87
N PHE A 169 -7.53 7.79 -6.68
CA PHE A 169 -7.11 8.37 -7.94
C PHE A 169 -8.11 8.03 -9.04
N ASP A 170 -8.71 9.06 -9.62
CA ASP A 170 -9.61 8.93 -10.75
C ASP A 170 -8.81 9.00 -12.06
N ARG A 171 -9.22 8.19 -13.05
CA ARG A 171 -8.57 8.12 -14.35
C ARG A 171 -8.66 9.43 -15.17
N LEU A 172 -9.57 10.32 -14.78
CA LEU A 172 -9.80 11.60 -15.44
C LEU A 172 -8.83 12.70 -15.00
N SER A 173 -7.94 12.42 -14.03
CA SER A 173 -6.96 13.37 -13.50
C SER A 173 -5.56 13.17 -14.07
N GLU A 174 -5.41 12.38 -15.13
CA GLU A 174 -4.12 12.13 -15.79
C GLU A 174 -3.80 13.11 -16.92
N ASP A 175 -4.50 14.23 -17.00
CA ASP A 175 -4.16 15.32 -17.94
C ASP A 175 -3.12 16.28 -17.35
#